data_046cb9e693b336d2d42a1c6a883a2c26
#
_entry.id   046cb9e693b336d2d42a1c6a883a2c26
#
_cell.length_a   1.000
_cell.length_b   1.000
_cell.length_c   1.000
_cell.angle_alpha   90.00
_cell.angle_beta   90.00
_cell.angle_gamma   90.00
#
_symmetry.space_group_name_H-M   'P 1'
#
loop_
_entity.id
_entity.type
_entity.pdbx_description
1 polymer ?
#
loop_
_entity_poly.entity_id
_entity_poly.type
_entity_poly.pdbx_seq_one_letter_code
_entity_poly.pdbx_strand_id
1 'polypeptide(L)'
;IDGKGAIKTKDRKRVDVKAPGIIPRRSVHEPMATGLKAIDALIPIGRGQRELIIGDRQTGKTAIVLDTILNQKELNESGDEKVKLYCVYVAVGQKRSTVAQFVKVLEENGALDYSIIIAATASDPAPMQFLAPFAGCTMGEYFRDNGMHAVIIYDDLSKQAVAYRQMSLLLRRPPGREAYPGDVFYLHSRLLERAAKMGDSSGAGSLTALPVIETQANDVSAYIPTNVISITDGQIFLETDLFYQGIRPAVNVGLSVSRVGSAAQTKAMKKVAGRIKGELAQYREMAAFAQFGSDLDATTQRLLARGSRLTELLKQPQFSPLKMEEQVVVIYAGVNGYLDGIEVAKIRAYEEGLLGLLRGKHPDILDDVRKTNDLTDATAGKLKGVVEGYTKTFA
;
A
#
# COMPACT_ATOMS: atom_id res chain seq x y z
N ILE A 1 14.89 6.52 21.80
CA ILE A 1 13.68 7.33 21.56
C ILE A 1 12.65 7.06 22.62
N ASP A 2 12.41 5.78 22.96
CA ASP A 2 11.42 5.32 23.94
C ASP A 2 11.93 5.29 25.39
N GLY A 3 13.17 5.65 25.65
CA GLY A 3 13.78 5.63 26.97
C GLY A 3 14.11 4.23 27.52
N LYS A 4 13.88 3.16 26.74
CA LYS A 4 14.11 1.76 27.17
C LYS A 4 15.60 1.34 27.13
N GLY A 5 16.48 2.22 26.66
CA GLY A 5 17.91 1.97 26.57
C GLY A 5 18.35 1.22 25.33
N ALA A 6 19.54 0.64 25.37
CA ALA A 6 20.13 -0.08 24.23
C ALA A 6 19.44 -1.43 23.98
N ILE A 7 19.36 -1.83 22.71
CA ILE A 7 18.87 -3.15 22.32
C ILE A 7 19.79 -4.22 22.86
N LYS A 8 19.24 -5.17 23.64
CA LYS A 8 19.99 -6.25 24.30
C LYS A 8 20.25 -7.41 23.33
N THR A 9 21.17 -7.20 22.37
CA THR A 9 21.61 -8.25 21.46
C THR A 9 23.13 -8.22 21.25
N LYS A 10 23.72 -9.37 20.98
CA LYS A 10 25.14 -9.52 20.58
C LYS A 10 25.32 -9.54 19.07
N ASP A 11 24.22 -9.79 18.32
CA ASP A 11 24.29 -9.90 16.87
C ASP A 11 24.58 -8.54 16.23
N ARG A 12 25.47 -8.53 15.26
CA ARG A 12 25.88 -7.34 14.51
C ARG A 12 25.89 -7.65 13.01
N LYS A 13 25.37 -6.75 12.22
CA LYS A 13 25.38 -6.82 10.75
C LYS A 13 25.78 -5.46 10.18
N ARG A 14 26.48 -5.46 9.04
CA ARG A 14 26.78 -4.21 8.33
C ARG A 14 25.49 -3.58 7.82
N VAL A 15 25.38 -2.26 7.94
CA VAL A 15 24.18 -1.51 7.48
C VAL A 15 24.19 -1.27 5.98
N ASP A 16 25.36 -1.16 5.35
CA ASP A 16 25.50 -1.01 3.90
C ASP A 16 26.12 -2.29 3.34
N VAL A 17 25.27 -3.08 2.69
CA VAL A 17 25.62 -4.36 2.09
C VAL A 17 25.06 -4.43 0.67
N LYS A 18 25.68 -5.25 -0.17
CA LYS A 18 25.22 -5.49 -1.53
C LYS A 18 23.87 -6.21 -1.52
N ALA A 19 22.97 -5.79 -2.41
CA ALA A 19 21.69 -6.45 -2.61
C ALA A 19 21.88 -7.92 -3.06
N PRO A 20 20.90 -8.82 -2.79
CA PRO A 20 20.92 -10.18 -3.30
C PRO A 20 21.07 -10.20 -4.82
N GLY A 21 21.88 -11.13 -5.34
CA GLY A 21 22.02 -11.35 -6.77
C GLY A 21 20.76 -11.90 -7.43
N ILE A 22 20.79 -12.14 -8.74
CA ILE A 22 19.64 -12.64 -9.50
C ILE A 22 19.30 -14.09 -9.13
N ILE A 23 20.30 -14.93 -8.98
CA ILE A 23 20.12 -16.39 -8.75
C ILE A 23 19.32 -16.71 -7.48
N PRO A 24 19.57 -16.07 -6.31
CA PRO A 24 18.83 -16.36 -5.09
C PRO A 24 17.41 -15.75 -5.07
N ARG A 25 17.02 -14.96 -6.07
CA ARG A 25 15.69 -14.34 -6.13
C ARG A 25 14.68 -15.23 -6.84
N ARG A 26 13.41 -15.03 -6.47
CA ARG A 26 12.25 -15.57 -7.18
C ARG A 26 11.32 -14.43 -7.58
N SER A 27 10.59 -14.58 -8.66
CA SER A 27 9.57 -13.62 -9.06
C SER A 27 8.49 -13.46 -8.00
N VAL A 28 8.03 -12.26 -7.77
CA VAL A 28 6.97 -11.94 -6.81
C VAL A 28 5.67 -12.59 -7.27
N HIS A 29 5.03 -13.37 -6.39
CA HIS A 29 3.82 -14.14 -6.67
C HIS A 29 2.88 -14.29 -5.46
N GLU A 30 3.28 -13.84 -4.28
CA GLU A 30 2.48 -13.90 -3.07
C GLU A 30 1.91 -12.53 -2.76
N PRO A 31 0.59 -12.40 -2.48
CA PRO A 31 0.00 -11.10 -2.16
C PRO A 31 0.49 -10.57 -0.81
N MET A 32 0.63 -9.24 -0.74
CA MET A 32 0.76 -8.49 0.50
C MET A 32 -0.44 -7.54 0.59
N ALA A 33 -1.47 -7.94 1.32
CA ALA A 33 -2.67 -7.15 1.46
C ALA A 33 -2.43 -5.91 2.33
N THR A 34 -2.84 -4.75 1.81
CA THR A 34 -2.81 -3.49 2.56
C THR A 34 -4.05 -3.28 3.42
N GLY A 35 -5.13 -4.01 3.15
CA GLY A 35 -6.43 -3.82 3.76
C GLY A 35 -7.23 -2.66 3.13
N LEU A 36 -6.69 -2.03 2.09
CA LEU A 36 -7.33 -0.92 1.39
C LEU A 36 -7.86 -1.37 0.03
N LYS A 37 -9.17 -1.33 -0.16
CA LYS A 37 -9.85 -1.78 -1.38
C LYS A 37 -9.26 -1.18 -2.65
N ALA A 38 -8.99 0.13 -2.63
CA ALA A 38 -8.44 0.84 -3.78
C ALA A 38 -7.05 0.35 -4.19
N ILE A 39 -6.24 -0.09 -3.23
CA ILE A 39 -4.87 -0.58 -3.49
C ILE A 39 -4.93 -2.06 -3.85
N ASP A 40 -5.50 -2.90 -3.00
CA ASP A 40 -5.48 -4.34 -3.17
C ASP A 40 -6.20 -4.80 -4.46
N ALA A 41 -7.23 -4.05 -4.90
CA ALA A 41 -7.94 -4.33 -6.14
C ALA A 41 -7.28 -3.78 -7.40
N LEU A 42 -6.72 -2.55 -7.35
CA LEU A 42 -6.28 -1.81 -8.55
C LEU A 42 -4.76 -1.79 -8.74
N ILE A 43 -4.01 -1.81 -7.63
CA ILE A 43 -2.55 -1.66 -7.60
C ILE A 43 -1.98 -2.67 -6.60
N PRO A 44 -2.19 -3.98 -6.84
CA PRO A 44 -1.82 -4.99 -5.87
C PRO A 44 -0.32 -5.04 -5.62
N ILE A 45 0.04 -5.25 -4.36
CA ILE A 45 1.43 -5.34 -3.90
C ILE A 45 1.73 -6.80 -3.54
N GLY A 46 2.87 -7.30 -3.97
CA GLY A 46 3.34 -8.64 -3.63
C GLY A 46 4.49 -8.64 -2.63
N ARG A 47 4.65 -9.75 -1.94
CA ARG A 47 5.75 -9.96 -0.99
C ARG A 47 7.10 -9.96 -1.71
N GLY A 48 7.95 -8.99 -1.39
CA GLY A 48 9.23 -8.77 -2.05
C GLY A 48 9.22 -7.71 -3.15
N GLN A 49 8.09 -7.08 -3.42
CA GLN A 49 7.94 -5.97 -4.35
C GLN A 49 8.40 -4.65 -3.74
N ARG A 50 8.79 -3.70 -4.59
CA ARG A 50 9.06 -2.31 -4.24
C ARG A 50 7.97 -1.44 -4.83
N GLU A 51 7.05 -0.96 -4.01
CA GLU A 51 5.94 -0.13 -4.47
C GLU A 51 6.06 1.27 -3.85
N LEU A 52 6.18 2.28 -4.69
CA LEU A 52 6.34 3.67 -4.27
C LEU A 52 4.99 4.27 -3.86
N ILE A 53 4.95 4.95 -2.72
CA ILE A 53 3.82 5.81 -2.33
C ILE A 53 4.27 7.26 -2.54
N ILE A 54 3.63 7.96 -3.47
CA ILE A 54 4.05 9.29 -3.91
C ILE A 54 2.87 10.27 -3.91
N GLY A 55 3.11 11.51 -3.50
CA GLY A 55 2.11 12.58 -3.48
C GLY A 55 2.53 13.75 -2.60
N ASP A 56 1.78 14.84 -2.67
CA ASP A 56 2.03 16.06 -1.91
C ASP A 56 1.84 15.86 -0.40
N ARG A 57 2.21 16.86 0.37
CA ARG A 57 1.96 16.87 1.82
C ARG A 57 0.48 16.68 2.11
N GLN A 58 0.20 15.92 3.18
CA GLN A 58 -1.16 15.71 3.71
C GLN A 58 -2.14 15.01 2.74
N THR A 59 -1.66 14.34 1.69
CA THR A 59 -2.49 13.54 0.78
C THR A 59 -2.85 12.15 1.32
N GLY A 60 -2.40 11.80 2.52
CA GLY A 60 -2.73 10.52 3.16
C GLY A 60 -1.66 9.43 3.02
N LYS A 61 -0.42 9.75 2.61
CA LYS A 61 0.67 8.75 2.48
C LYS A 61 0.88 7.94 3.76
N THR A 62 1.04 8.62 4.88
CA THR A 62 1.25 7.97 6.19
C THR A 62 0.02 7.19 6.65
N ALA A 63 -1.19 7.59 6.25
CA ALA A 63 -2.42 6.85 6.56
C ALA A 63 -2.44 5.48 5.86
N ILE A 64 -2.08 5.42 4.58
CA ILE A 64 -1.95 4.16 3.82
C ILE A 64 -0.93 3.22 4.48
N VAL A 65 0.21 3.76 4.88
CA VAL A 65 1.27 3.02 5.57
C VAL A 65 0.75 2.43 6.88
N LEU A 66 0.05 3.25 7.66
CA LEU A 66 -0.47 2.84 8.96
C LEU A 66 -1.53 1.75 8.82
N ASP A 67 -2.50 1.93 7.91
CA ASP A 67 -3.52 0.91 7.64
C ASP A 67 -2.89 -0.40 7.13
N THR A 68 -1.83 -0.31 6.31
CA THR A 68 -1.07 -1.48 5.87
C THR A 68 -0.46 -2.24 7.04
N ILE A 69 0.13 -1.54 8.02
CA ILE A 69 0.69 -2.18 9.22
C ILE A 69 -0.43 -2.80 10.07
N LEU A 70 -1.51 -2.07 10.32
CA LEU A 70 -2.64 -2.55 11.12
C LEU A 70 -3.29 -3.80 10.51
N ASN A 71 -3.35 -3.89 9.19
CA ASN A 71 -3.89 -5.04 8.47
C ASN A 71 -3.10 -6.33 8.70
N GLN A 72 -1.83 -6.26 9.13
CA GLN A 72 -1.00 -7.45 9.35
C GLN A 72 -1.25 -8.13 10.70
N LYS A 73 -2.08 -7.56 11.57
CA LYS A 73 -2.30 -8.06 12.93
C LYS A 73 -2.72 -9.52 12.95
N GLU A 74 -3.77 -9.89 12.22
CA GLU A 74 -4.31 -11.26 12.22
C GLU A 74 -3.29 -12.29 11.70
N LEU A 75 -2.51 -11.93 10.68
CA LEU A 75 -1.45 -12.80 10.16
C LEU A 75 -0.36 -13.05 11.20
N ASN A 76 -0.02 -12.01 11.98
CA ASN A 76 1.00 -12.12 13.04
C ASN A 76 0.48 -12.85 14.28
N GLU A 77 -0.82 -12.81 14.54
CA GLU A 77 -1.48 -13.55 15.64
C GLU A 77 -1.73 -15.04 15.27
N SER A 78 -1.65 -15.42 13.98
CA SER A 78 -1.94 -16.78 13.52
C SER A 78 -1.01 -17.88 14.07
N GLY A 79 0.16 -17.51 14.58
CA GLY A 79 1.18 -18.45 15.06
C GLY A 79 2.00 -19.14 13.96
N ASP A 80 1.66 -19.00 12.69
CA ASP A 80 2.40 -19.57 11.58
C ASP A 80 3.44 -18.58 11.04
N GLU A 81 4.73 -18.85 11.30
CA GLU A 81 5.84 -18.00 10.86
C GLU A 81 5.91 -17.82 9.32
N LYS A 82 5.36 -18.75 8.54
CA LYS A 82 5.37 -18.66 7.08
C LYS A 82 4.39 -17.63 6.52
N VAL A 83 3.38 -17.26 7.28
CA VAL A 83 2.39 -16.27 6.85
C VAL A 83 2.58 -14.91 7.52
N LYS A 84 3.25 -14.86 8.68
CA LYS A 84 3.53 -13.62 9.39
C LYS A 84 4.20 -12.58 8.50
N LEU A 85 3.94 -11.32 8.75
CA LEU A 85 4.58 -10.20 8.09
C LEU A 85 5.02 -9.17 9.15
N TYR A 86 6.31 -9.16 9.44
CA TYR A 86 6.91 -8.18 10.34
C TYR A 86 7.01 -6.81 9.67
N CYS A 87 6.79 -5.76 10.43
CA CYS A 87 6.76 -4.40 9.90
C CYS A 87 7.96 -3.60 10.40
N VAL A 88 8.66 -2.93 9.50
CA VAL A 88 9.75 -2.00 9.83
C VAL A 88 9.37 -0.63 9.33
N TYR A 89 9.16 0.31 10.23
CA TYR A 89 8.85 1.70 9.89
C TYR A 89 10.04 2.60 10.16
N VAL A 90 10.50 3.29 9.13
CA VAL A 90 11.64 4.19 9.20
C VAL A 90 11.17 5.62 8.98
N ALA A 91 11.12 6.40 10.06
CA ALA A 91 10.81 7.82 10.02
C ALA A 91 12.08 8.63 9.76
N VAL A 92 12.13 9.38 8.67
CA VAL A 92 13.27 10.22 8.30
C VAL A 92 12.86 11.68 8.25
N GLY A 93 13.51 12.50 9.05
CA GLY A 93 13.30 13.96 9.04
C GLY A 93 11.90 14.40 9.46
N GLN A 94 11.14 13.57 10.14
CA GLN A 94 9.82 13.90 10.66
C GLN A 94 9.89 14.61 12.01
N LYS A 95 8.81 15.30 12.38
CA LYS A 95 8.68 15.90 13.70
C LYS A 95 8.55 14.79 14.77
N ARG A 96 9.17 14.96 15.92
CA ARG A 96 9.05 14.02 17.05
C ARG A 96 7.61 13.74 17.45
N SER A 97 6.76 14.78 17.45
CA SER A 97 5.33 14.63 17.75
C SER A 97 4.60 13.72 16.77
N THR A 98 4.93 13.79 15.48
CA THR A 98 4.35 12.92 14.45
C THR A 98 4.74 11.47 14.68
N VAL A 99 6.02 11.22 14.97
CA VAL A 99 6.52 9.88 15.28
C VAL A 99 5.87 9.34 16.56
N ALA A 100 5.77 10.16 17.60
CA ALA A 100 5.12 9.76 18.86
C ALA A 100 3.64 9.41 18.67
N GLN A 101 2.92 10.17 17.87
CA GLN A 101 1.53 9.88 17.52
C GLN A 101 1.40 8.57 16.73
N PHE A 102 2.30 8.33 15.77
CA PHE A 102 2.35 7.08 15.00
C PHE A 102 2.56 5.87 15.91
N VAL A 103 3.55 5.94 16.82
CA VAL A 103 3.83 4.89 17.81
C VAL A 103 2.61 4.63 18.68
N LYS A 104 1.96 5.70 19.17
CA LYS A 104 0.76 5.58 20.02
C LYS A 104 -0.37 4.83 19.30
N VAL A 105 -0.63 5.14 18.03
CA VAL A 105 -1.67 4.44 17.26
C VAL A 105 -1.34 2.95 17.10
N LEU A 106 -0.07 2.61 16.85
CA LEU A 106 0.35 1.21 16.77
C LEU A 106 0.19 0.49 18.11
N GLU A 107 0.52 1.15 19.22
CA GLU A 107 0.37 0.62 20.57
C GLU A 107 -1.09 0.36 20.91
N GLU A 108 -1.97 1.33 20.70
CA GLU A 108 -3.42 1.23 20.95
C GLU A 108 -4.09 0.10 20.14
N ASN A 109 -3.54 -0.25 18.98
CA ASN A 109 -4.04 -1.32 18.13
C ASN A 109 -3.29 -2.66 18.30
N GLY A 110 -2.31 -2.75 19.21
CA GLY A 110 -1.52 -3.96 19.43
C GLY A 110 -0.56 -4.30 18.29
N ALA A 111 -0.20 -3.31 17.46
CA ALA A 111 0.66 -3.51 16.29
C ALA A 111 2.16 -3.34 16.59
N LEU A 112 2.51 -2.89 17.80
CA LEU A 112 3.91 -2.78 18.22
C LEU A 112 4.58 -4.14 18.39
N ASP A 113 3.83 -5.19 18.68
CA ASP A 113 4.38 -6.53 18.94
C ASP A 113 5.08 -7.16 17.71
N TYR A 114 4.70 -6.72 16.53
CA TYR A 114 5.29 -7.16 15.27
C TYR A 114 5.93 -6.02 14.45
N SER A 115 6.16 -4.86 15.09
CA SER A 115 6.69 -3.66 14.44
C SER A 115 8.01 -3.21 15.03
N ILE A 116 8.95 -2.82 14.17
CA ILE A 116 10.21 -2.16 14.51
C ILE A 116 10.13 -0.71 14.02
N ILE A 117 10.38 0.26 14.91
CA ILE A 117 10.36 1.67 14.57
C ILE A 117 11.75 2.26 14.69
N ILE A 118 12.23 2.85 13.59
CA ILE A 118 13.50 3.54 13.52
C ILE A 118 13.21 4.99 13.19
N ALA A 119 13.68 5.91 14.00
CA ALA A 119 13.43 7.32 13.78
C ALA A 119 14.73 8.13 13.83
N ALA A 120 14.99 8.83 12.74
CA ALA A 120 15.91 9.95 12.67
C ALA A 120 15.07 11.20 12.38
N THR A 121 14.75 11.95 13.42
CA THR A 121 13.82 13.08 13.36
C THR A 121 14.44 14.32 12.73
N ALA A 122 13.62 15.33 12.48
CA ALA A 122 14.11 16.60 11.90
C ALA A 122 15.14 17.33 12.77
N SER A 123 15.22 17.01 14.06
CA SER A 123 16.22 17.56 14.99
C SER A 123 17.51 16.73 15.05
N ASP A 124 17.55 15.56 14.42
CA ASP A 124 18.75 14.75 14.39
C ASP A 124 19.68 15.18 13.25
N PRO A 125 21.02 15.02 13.42
CA PRO A 125 21.98 15.41 12.40
C PRO A 125 21.79 14.66 11.09
N ALA A 126 22.16 15.28 9.96
CA ALA A 126 22.01 14.70 8.63
C ALA A 126 22.61 13.28 8.47
N PRO A 127 23.77 12.93 9.06
CA PRO A 127 24.28 11.56 9.02
C PRO A 127 23.32 10.53 9.61
N MET A 128 22.57 10.86 10.65
CA MET A 128 21.60 9.96 11.25
C MET A 128 20.40 9.75 10.33
N GLN A 129 19.91 10.82 9.70
CA GLN A 129 18.82 10.73 8.71
C GLN A 129 19.26 9.96 7.46
N PHE A 130 20.51 10.06 7.07
CA PHE A 130 21.10 9.27 5.99
C PHE A 130 21.16 7.77 6.32
N LEU A 131 21.61 7.42 7.55
CA LEU A 131 21.82 6.03 7.96
C LEU A 131 20.55 5.28 8.34
N ALA A 132 19.53 5.97 8.83
CA ALA A 132 18.30 5.33 9.34
C ALA A 132 17.63 4.37 8.34
N PRO A 133 17.45 4.70 7.05
CA PRO A 133 16.90 3.77 6.07
C PRO A 133 17.74 2.51 5.87
N PHE A 134 19.08 2.64 5.88
CA PHE A 134 19.98 1.50 5.76
C PHE A 134 19.92 0.59 7.00
N ALA A 135 19.86 1.20 8.19
CA ALA A 135 19.71 0.45 9.44
C ALA A 135 18.40 -0.34 9.46
N GLY A 136 17.30 0.30 9.09
CA GLY A 136 15.99 -0.36 8.97
C GLY A 136 15.99 -1.49 7.95
N CYS A 137 16.61 -1.26 6.78
CA CYS A 137 16.73 -2.27 5.76
C CYS A 137 17.48 -3.52 6.28
N THR A 138 18.57 -3.31 7.01
CA THR A 138 19.34 -4.41 7.62
C THR A 138 18.52 -5.20 8.64
N MET A 139 17.66 -4.54 9.42
CA MET A 139 16.75 -5.23 10.33
C MET A 139 15.69 -6.03 9.58
N GLY A 140 15.12 -5.45 8.51
CA GLY A 140 14.16 -6.15 7.64
C GLY A 140 14.76 -7.35 6.91
N GLU A 141 16.04 -7.26 6.51
CA GLU A 141 16.77 -8.35 5.88
C GLU A 141 16.98 -9.55 6.82
N TYR A 142 17.03 -9.34 8.12
CA TYR A 142 17.08 -10.41 9.09
C TYR A 142 15.92 -11.40 8.88
N PHE A 143 14.71 -10.88 8.76
CA PHE A 143 13.53 -11.72 8.52
C PHE A 143 13.61 -12.41 7.15
N ARG A 144 13.89 -11.67 6.09
CA ARG A 144 14.03 -12.21 4.73
C ARG A 144 15.05 -13.35 4.66
N ASP A 145 16.23 -13.15 5.24
CA ASP A 145 17.36 -14.08 5.15
C ASP A 145 17.15 -15.32 6.03
N ASN A 146 16.21 -15.28 6.98
CA ASN A 146 15.82 -16.42 7.83
C ASN A 146 14.49 -17.07 7.40
N GLY A 147 14.05 -16.86 6.16
CA GLY A 147 12.86 -17.50 5.63
C GLY A 147 11.53 -16.92 6.09
N MET A 148 11.56 -15.75 6.76
CA MET A 148 10.41 -15.01 7.22
C MET A 148 10.05 -13.87 6.24
N HIS A 149 8.98 -13.15 6.51
CA HIS A 149 8.55 -12.05 5.68
C HIS A 149 8.53 -10.74 6.46
N ALA A 150 8.99 -9.66 5.82
CA ALA A 150 8.92 -8.33 6.36
C ALA A 150 8.49 -7.31 5.29
N VAL A 151 7.83 -6.25 5.73
CA VAL A 151 7.62 -5.03 4.96
C VAL A 151 8.41 -3.90 5.61
N ILE A 152 9.12 -3.14 4.80
CA ILE A 152 9.83 -1.94 5.25
C ILE A 152 9.24 -0.71 4.60
N ILE A 153 8.95 0.29 5.41
CA ILE A 153 8.42 1.57 5.00
C ILE A 153 9.47 2.64 5.26
N TYR A 154 9.78 3.44 4.24
CA TYR A 154 10.71 4.57 4.35
C TYR A 154 9.92 5.88 4.24
N ASP A 155 9.64 6.52 5.36
CA ASP A 155 8.81 7.72 5.43
C ASP A 155 9.64 8.94 5.90
N ASP A 156 10.29 9.71 5.00
CA ASP A 156 10.33 9.57 3.54
C ASP A 156 11.77 9.62 2.98
N LEU A 157 11.94 9.07 1.79
CA LEU A 157 13.24 9.10 1.11
C LEU A 157 13.60 10.46 0.51
N SER A 158 12.64 11.38 0.32
CA SER A 158 12.93 12.76 -0.08
C SER A 158 13.81 13.45 0.96
N LYS A 159 13.52 13.25 2.24
CA LYS A 159 14.32 13.82 3.34
C LYS A 159 15.67 13.13 3.48
N GLN A 160 15.76 11.82 3.22
CA GLN A 160 17.07 11.16 3.14
C GLN A 160 17.94 11.78 2.04
N ALA A 161 17.38 12.03 0.87
CA ALA A 161 18.11 12.67 -0.23
C ALA A 161 18.58 14.10 0.14
N VAL A 162 17.73 14.87 0.83
CA VAL A 162 18.10 16.20 1.34
C VAL A 162 19.26 16.11 2.36
N ALA A 163 19.22 15.16 3.29
CA ALA A 163 20.29 14.92 4.24
C ALA A 163 21.60 14.56 3.53
N TYR A 164 21.53 13.70 2.51
CA TYR A 164 22.68 13.32 1.70
C TYR A 164 23.25 14.50 0.91
N ARG A 165 22.38 15.35 0.33
CA ARG A 165 22.78 16.60 -0.32
C ARG A 165 23.52 17.50 0.64
N GLN A 166 22.99 17.73 1.85
CA GLN A 166 23.60 18.55 2.86
C GLN A 166 25.01 18.06 3.23
N MET A 167 25.16 16.76 3.49
CA MET A 167 26.46 16.15 3.79
C MET A 167 27.45 16.32 2.64
N SER A 168 26.99 16.07 1.40
CA SER A 168 27.84 16.16 0.21
C SER A 168 28.35 17.58 -0.04
N LEU A 169 27.50 18.59 0.14
CA LEU A 169 27.89 19.99 0.02
C LEU A 169 28.90 20.41 1.10
N LEU A 170 28.70 19.97 2.34
CA LEU A 170 29.66 20.20 3.43
C LEU A 170 31.03 19.56 3.16
N LEU A 171 31.04 18.41 2.51
CA LEU A 171 32.26 17.72 2.05
C LEU A 171 32.81 18.31 0.74
N ARG A 172 32.27 19.44 0.26
CA ARG A 172 32.67 20.11 -0.98
C ARG A 172 32.64 19.23 -2.23
N ARG A 173 31.73 18.23 -2.26
CA ARG A 173 31.49 17.46 -3.49
C ARG A 173 30.76 18.35 -4.51
N PRO A 174 31.10 18.29 -5.79
CA PRO A 174 30.46 19.12 -6.81
C PRO A 174 28.98 18.80 -6.91
N PRO A 175 28.09 19.82 -6.87
CA PRO A 175 26.65 19.62 -7.01
C PRO A 175 26.26 19.36 -8.47
N GLY A 176 25.27 18.48 -8.65
CA GLY A 176 24.57 18.25 -9.91
C GLY A 176 23.19 18.92 -9.95
N ARG A 177 22.23 18.27 -10.62
CA ARG A 177 20.85 18.77 -10.74
C ARG A 177 20.24 18.98 -9.36
N GLU A 178 19.56 20.12 -9.18
CA GLU A 178 18.95 20.56 -7.91
C GLU A 178 19.92 20.52 -6.71
N ALA A 179 21.21 20.72 -6.98
CA ALA A 179 22.31 20.65 -6.02
C ALA A 179 22.50 19.26 -5.35
N TYR A 180 21.89 18.21 -5.86
CA TYR A 180 22.17 16.84 -5.41
C TYR A 180 23.52 16.36 -5.94
N PRO A 181 24.24 15.49 -5.19
CA PRO A 181 25.44 14.84 -5.69
C PRO A 181 25.11 13.88 -6.83
N GLY A 182 26.07 13.66 -7.74
CA GLY A 182 25.86 12.83 -8.92
C GLY A 182 25.48 11.37 -8.65
N ASP A 183 25.75 10.88 -7.44
CA ASP A 183 25.44 9.52 -7.00
C ASP A 183 24.15 9.40 -6.18
N VAL A 184 23.27 10.41 -6.19
CA VAL A 184 22.00 10.33 -5.44
C VAL A 184 21.06 9.23 -5.96
N PHE A 185 21.10 8.93 -7.25
CA PHE A 185 20.38 7.76 -7.80
C PHE A 185 20.87 6.46 -7.16
N TYR A 186 22.18 6.31 -7.04
CA TYR A 186 22.79 5.12 -6.41
C TYR A 186 22.47 5.02 -4.92
N LEU A 187 22.30 6.15 -4.22
CA LEU A 187 21.83 6.15 -2.83
C LEU A 187 20.54 5.35 -2.66
N HIS A 188 19.53 5.64 -3.46
CA HIS A 188 18.22 4.99 -3.37
C HIS A 188 18.20 3.61 -4.04
N SER A 189 18.89 3.45 -5.17
CA SER A 189 18.90 2.15 -5.87
C SER A 189 19.56 1.05 -5.06
N ARG A 190 20.72 1.31 -4.44
CA ARG A 190 21.39 0.31 -3.60
C ARG A 190 20.62 -0.04 -2.33
N LEU A 191 19.77 0.88 -1.83
CA LEU A 191 18.89 0.63 -0.71
C LEU A 191 17.69 -0.22 -1.14
N LEU A 192 16.95 0.22 -2.18
CA LEU A 192 15.70 -0.39 -2.61
C LEU A 192 15.91 -1.75 -3.28
N GLU A 193 17.03 -1.98 -3.96
CA GLU A 193 17.36 -3.28 -4.54
C GLU A 193 17.57 -4.40 -3.50
N ARG A 194 17.73 -4.05 -2.23
CA ARG A 194 17.81 -5.02 -1.13
C ARG A 194 16.45 -5.65 -0.81
N ALA A 195 15.34 -5.02 -1.18
CA ALA A 195 14.02 -5.62 -1.11
C ALA A 195 13.85 -6.65 -2.23
N ALA A 196 13.48 -7.87 -1.85
CA ALA A 196 13.34 -8.98 -2.79
C ALA A 196 12.52 -10.12 -2.19
N LYS A 197 11.93 -10.94 -3.07
CA LYS A 197 11.44 -12.30 -2.74
C LYS A 197 12.57 -13.27 -3.00
N MET A 198 12.93 -14.07 -2.00
CA MET A 198 13.94 -15.09 -2.13
C MET A 198 13.37 -16.40 -2.66
N GLY A 199 14.22 -17.15 -3.38
CA GLY A 199 13.88 -18.48 -3.86
C GLY A 199 13.87 -19.52 -2.75
N ASP A 200 13.27 -20.69 -3.03
CA ASP A 200 13.11 -21.78 -2.06
C ASP A 200 14.47 -22.27 -1.53
N SER A 201 15.49 -22.30 -2.37
CA SER A 201 16.88 -22.64 -1.97
C SER A 201 17.50 -21.63 -1.00
N SER A 202 16.94 -20.44 -0.90
CA SER A 202 17.41 -19.35 -0.04
C SER A 202 16.41 -19.05 1.10
N GLY A 203 15.57 -20.02 1.46
CA GLY A 203 14.64 -19.93 2.58
C GLY A 203 13.27 -19.32 2.24
N ALA A 204 13.01 -18.93 0.99
CA ALA A 204 11.74 -18.39 0.52
C ALA A 204 11.21 -17.13 1.27
N GLY A 205 12.05 -16.47 2.04
CA GLY A 205 11.70 -15.24 2.75
C GLY A 205 11.49 -14.05 1.80
N SER A 206 10.97 -12.96 2.32
CA SER A 206 10.78 -11.72 1.53
C SER A 206 10.98 -10.45 2.34
N LEU A 207 11.45 -9.42 1.67
CA LEU A 207 11.45 -8.05 2.15
C LEU A 207 10.74 -7.18 1.11
N THR A 208 9.57 -6.68 1.45
CA THR A 208 8.78 -5.77 0.63
C THR A 208 9.14 -4.34 1.01
N ALA A 209 9.34 -3.45 0.04
CA ALA A 209 9.65 -2.05 0.32
C ALA A 209 8.52 -1.12 -0.12
N LEU A 210 8.11 -0.25 0.78
CA LEU A 210 7.18 0.85 0.54
C LEU A 210 7.91 2.18 0.76
N PRO A 211 8.72 2.65 -0.19
CA PRO A 211 9.29 3.98 -0.12
C PRO A 211 8.20 5.03 -0.25
N VAL A 212 8.31 6.10 0.53
CA VAL A 212 7.44 7.28 0.45
C VAL A 212 8.25 8.43 -0.14
N ILE A 213 7.67 9.12 -1.11
CA ILE A 213 8.23 10.34 -1.71
C ILE A 213 7.21 11.47 -1.58
N GLU A 214 7.70 12.63 -1.15
CA GLU A 214 6.92 13.86 -1.11
C GLU A 214 7.13 14.66 -2.39
N THR A 215 6.02 14.99 -3.08
CA THR A 215 6.03 15.92 -4.21
C THR A 215 5.63 17.33 -3.77
N GLN A 216 5.81 18.30 -4.67
CA GLN A 216 5.32 19.67 -4.53
C GLN A 216 4.45 19.96 -5.75
N ALA A 217 3.25 20.46 -5.54
CA ALA A 217 2.28 20.79 -6.60
C ALA A 217 2.02 19.60 -7.57
N ASN A 218 1.98 18.38 -7.05
CA ASN A 218 1.81 17.12 -7.81
C ASN A 218 2.90 16.89 -8.89
N ASP A 219 4.05 17.57 -8.81
CA ASP A 219 5.13 17.42 -9.79
C ASP A 219 5.91 16.11 -9.59
N VAL A 220 5.57 15.11 -10.38
CA VAL A 220 6.27 13.83 -10.44
C VAL A 220 7.50 13.86 -11.37
N SER A 221 7.71 14.96 -12.12
CA SER A 221 8.83 15.13 -13.05
C SER A 221 10.09 15.67 -12.36
N ALA A 222 10.01 16.06 -11.09
CA ALA A 222 11.13 16.49 -10.28
C ALA A 222 12.20 15.39 -10.16
N TYR A 223 13.42 15.76 -9.78
CA TYR A 223 14.59 14.88 -9.88
C TYR A 223 14.49 13.63 -8.99
N ILE A 224 14.16 13.79 -7.71
CA ILE A 224 14.07 12.65 -6.80
C ILE A 224 12.86 11.75 -7.12
N PRO A 225 11.64 12.27 -7.36
CA PRO A 225 10.51 11.45 -7.81
C PRO A 225 10.82 10.58 -9.03
N THR A 226 11.35 11.15 -10.11
CA THR A 226 11.68 10.40 -11.33
C THR A 226 12.70 9.29 -11.10
N ASN A 227 13.70 9.55 -10.27
CA ASN A 227 14.70 8.55 -9.89
C ASN A 227 14.04 7.36 -9.16
N VAL A 228 13.21 7.61 -8.16
CA VAL A 228 12.60 6.54 -7.36
C VAL A 228 11.54 5.77 -8.15
N ILE A 229 10.74 6.43 -9.00
CA ILE A 229 9.81 5.78 -9.93
C ILE A 229 10.54 4.77 -10.84
N SER A 230 11.75 5.11 -11.30
CA SER A 230 12.52 4.21 -12.16
C SER A 230 13.12 3.00 -11.43
N ILE A 231 13.38 3.12 -10.12
CA ILE A 231 13.94 2.05 -9.29
C ILE A 231 12.86 1.07 -8.82
N THR A 232 11.62 1.55 -8.62
CA THR A 232 10.53 0.76 -8.04
C THR A 232 9.77 -0.07 -9.06
N ASP A 233 9.03 -1.06 -8.59
CA ASP A 233 8.20 -1.97 -9.40
C ASP A 233 6.78 -1.42 -9.62
N GLY A 234 6.57 -0.15 -9.40
CA GLY A 234 5.32 0.58 -9.54
C GLY A 234 5.19 1.72 -8.55
N GLN A 235 4.08 2.44 -8.64
CA GLN A 235 3.76 3.55 -7.76
C GLN A 235 2.27 3.69 -7.48
N ILE A 236 1.96 4.10 -6.25
CA ILE A 236 0.65 4.58 -5.81
C ILE A 236 0.73 6.10 -5.77
N PHE A 237 0.10 6.76 -6.74
CA PHE A 237 0.08 8.22 -6.83
C PHE A 237 -1.13 8.78 -6.10
N LEU A 238 -0.89 9.62 -5.10
CA LEU A 238 -1.92 10.31 -4.33
C LEU A 238 -2.05 11.73 -4.82
N GLU A 239 -3.25 12.07 -5.27
CA GLU A 239 -3.56 13.36 -5.88
C GLU A 239 -4.26 14.30 -4.90
N THR A 240 -3.80 15.53 -4.83
CA THR A 240 -4.31 16.54 -3.91
C THR A 240 -5.77 16.88 -4.19
N ASP A 241 -6.15 17.00 -5.46
CA ASP A 241 -7.52 17.34 -5.86
C ASP A 241 -8.52 16.25 -5.45
N LEU A 242 -8.17 14.97 -5.61
CA LEU A 242 -9.00 13.86 -5.15
C LEU A 242 -9.17 13.87 -3.63
N PHE A 243 -8.10 14.22 -2.90
CA PHE A 243 -8.15 14.31 -1.44
C PHE A 243 -9.13 15.39 -0.96
N TYR A 244 -9.12 16.57 -1.58
CA TYR A 244 -10.03 17.66 -1.25
C TYR A 244 -11.45 17.41 -1.71
N GLN A 245 -11.67 16.62 -2.76
CA GLN A 245 -12.99 16.12 -3.17
C GLN A 245 -13.56 15.04 -2.22
N GLY A 246 -12.82 14.67 -1.17
CA GLY A 246 -13.25 13.65 -0.20
C GLY A 246 -13.09 12.22 -0.70
N ILE A 247 -12.35 11.99 -1.77
CA ILE A 247 -11.97 10.66 -2.23
C ILE A 247 -10.75 10.21 -1.42
N ARG A 248 -10.96 9.29 -0.47
CA ARG A 248 -9.92 8.81 0.45
C ARG A 248 -9.98 7.29 0.54
N PRO A 249 -8.84 6.58 0.25
CA PRO A 249 -7.54 7.12 -0.15
C PRO A 249 -7.59 7.84 -1.52
N ALA A 250 -6.79 8.93 -1.66
CA ALA A 250 -6.80 9.80 -2.82
C ALA A 250 -5.98 9.24 -4.00
N VAL A 251 -6.17 7.96 -4.29
CA VAL A 251 -5.41 7.22 -5.31
C VAL A 251 -5.84 7.62 -6.71
N ASN A 252 -4.91 8.17 -7.48
CA ASN A 252 -5.11 8.36 -8.91
C ASN A 252 -4.87 7.04 -9.65
N VAL A 253 -5.96 6.39 -10.06
CA VAL A 253 -5.92 5.06 -10.74
C VAL A 253 -5.22 5.12 -12.10
N GLY A 254 -5.24 6.27 -12.79
CA GLY A 254 -4.61 6.44 -14.10
C GLY A 254 -3.08 6.51 -14.03
N LEU A 255 -2.54 7.17 -12.99
CA LEU A 255 -1.11 7.36 -12.78
C LEU A 255 -0.49 6.28 -11.88
N SER A 256 -1.31 5.49 -11.22
CA SER A 256 -0.86 4.43 -10.33
C SER A 256 -0.72 3.10 -11.08
N VAL A 257 0.40 2.43 -10.87
CA VAL A 257 0.74 1.19 -11.58
C VAL A 257 1.43 0.22 -10.64
N SER A 258 1.03 -1.05 -10.65
CA SER A 258 1.82 -2.16 -10.14
C SER A 258 2.37 -2.97 -11.32
N ARG A 259 3.69 -3.09 -11.44
CA ARG A 259 4.32 -3.89 -12.51
C ARG A 259 4.21 -5.39 -12.26
N VAL A 260 3.99 -5.81 -11.02
CA VAL A 260 3.69 -7.21 -10.66
C VAL A 260 2.24 -7.54 -11.01
N GLY A 261 1.33 -6.60 -10.76
CA GLY A 261 -0.06 -6.68 -11.15
C GLY A 261 -0.77 -7.90 -10.54
N SER A 262 -1.58 -8.56 -11.33
CA SER A 262 -2.43 -9.68 -10.87
C SER A 262 -1.67 -10.91 -10.36
N ALA A 263 -0.35 -11.02 -10.58
CA ALA A 263 0.46 -12.07 -9.95
C ALA A 263 0.54 -11.90 -8.42
N ALA A 264 0.35 -10.67 -7.92
CA ALA A 264 0.28 -10.34 -6.50
C ALA A 264 -1.16 -10.35 -5.93
N GLN A 265 -2.12 -10.94 -6.62
CA GLN A 265 -3.50 -11.07 -6.15
C GLN A 265 -3.89 -12.52 -5.89
N THR A 266 -4.76 -12.75 -4.90
CA THR A 266 -5.44 -14.03 -4.75
C THR A 266 -6.32 -14.31 -5.97
N LYS A 267 -6.63 -15.57 -6.25
CA LYS A 267 -7.54 -15.94 -7.35
C LYS A 267 -8.92 -15.29 -7.19
N ALA A 268 -9.42 -15.19 -5.96
CA ALA A 268 -10.68 -14.54 -5.64
C ALA A 268 -10.67 -13.06 -6.04
N MET A 269 -9.66 -12.30 -5.59
CA MET A 269 -9.53 -10.87 -5.93
C MET A 269 -9.37 -10.69 -7.44
N LYS A 270 -8.58 -11.50 -8.10
CA LYS A 270 -8.36 -11.44 -9.55
C LYS A 270 -9.66 -11.61 -10.35
N LYS A 271 -10.55 -12.54 -9.91
CA LYS A 271 -11.86 -12.76 -10.55
C LYS A 271 -12.77 -11.52 -10.45
N VAL A 272 -12.78 -10.84 -9.32
CA VAL A 272 -13.69 -9.70 -9.08
C VAL A 272 -13.10 -8.36 -9.53
N ALA A 273 -11.79 -8.14 -9.34
CA ALA A 273 -11.15 -6.85 -9.60
C ALA A 273 -10.74 -6.64 -11.07
N GLY A 274 -10.73 -7.68 -11.89
CA GLY A 274 -10.20 -7.61 -13.26
C GLY A 274 -10.87 -6.56 -14.15
N ARG A 275 -12.14 -6.24 -13.91
CA ARG A 275 -12.91 -5.26 -14.72
C ARG A 275 -12.90 -3.85 -14.14
N ILE A 276 -12.73 -3.70 -12.82
CA ILE A 276 -12.94 -2.43 -12.11
C ILE A 276 -12.00 -1.32 -12.60
N LYS A 277 -10.75 -1.66 -12.89
CA LYS A 277 -9.76 -0.70 -13.38
C LYS A 277 -10.16 -0.12 -14.73
N GLY A 278 -10.65 -0.94 -15.65
CA GLY A 278 -11.15 -0.51 -16.96
C GLY A 278 -12.41 0.35 -16.85
N GLU A 279 -13.36 -0.05 -16.02
CA GLU A 279 -14.60 0.70 -15.77
C GLU A 279 -14.32 2.08 -15.16
N LEU A 280 -13.39 2.17 -14.21
CA LEU A 280 -12.98 3.47 -13.64
C LEU A 280 -12.19 4.34 -14.60
N ALA A 281 -11.38 3.76 -15.49
CA ALA A 281 -10.68 4.52 -16.52
C ALA A 281 -11.68 5.15 -17.50
N GLN A 282 -12.64 4.37 -18.00
CA GLN A 282 -13.72 4.86 -18.87
C GLN A 282 -14.59 5.92 -18.17
N TYR A 283 -14.92 5.69 -16.90
CA TYR A 283 -15.66 6.68 -16.10
C TYR A 283 -14.94 8.03 -16.04
N ARG A 284 -13.64 8.05 -15.77
CA ARG A 284 -12.86 9.29 -15.68
C ARG A 284 -12.80 10.03 -17.00
N GLU A 285 -12.60 9.30 -18.10
CA GLU A 285 -12.59 9.87 -19.43
C GLU A 285 -13.95 10.50 -19.76
N MET A 286 -15.04 9.77 -19.54
CA MET A 286 -16.40 10.28 -19.80
C MET A 286 -16.81 11.40 -18.83
N ALA A 287 -16.39 11.36 -17.57
CA ALA A 287 -16.66 12.42 -16.60
C ALA A 287 -16.01 13.76 -17.00
N ALA A 288 -14.82 13.72 -17.60
CA ALA A 288 -14.17 14.91 -18.14
C ALA A 288 -14.97 15.50 -19.32
N PHE A 289 -15.46 14.65 -20.23
CA PHE A 289 -16.32 15.11 -21.35
C PHE A 289 -17.69 15.61 -20.88
N ALA A 290 -18.28 14.98 -19.87
CA ALA A 290 -19.60 15.36 -19.34
C ALA A 290 -19.65 16.80 -18.77
N GLN A 291 -18.51 17.36 -18.39
CA GLN A 291 -18.43 18.77 -17.94
C GLN A 291 -18.70 19.77 -19.08
N PHE A 292 -18.52 19.36 -20.33
CA PHE A 292 -18.61 20.24 -21.49
C PHE A 292 -19.85 19.97 -22.38
N GLY A 293 -20.61 18.89 -22.14
CA GLY A 293 -21.73 18.47 -22.97
C GLY A 293 -23.05 18.36 -22.20
N SER A 294 -24.15 18.92 -22.77
CA SER A 294 -25.48 18.90 -22.16
C SER A 294 -26.30 17.64 -22.46
N ASP A 295 -26.02 16.95 -23.58
CA ASP A 295 -26.82 15.81 -24.05
C ASP A 295 -25.95 14.54 -24.08
N LEU A 296 -26.05 13.76 -23.01
CA LEU A 296 -25.38 12.45 -22.91
C LEU A 296 -26.34 11.34 -23.30
N ASP A 297 -25.90 10.41 -24.12
CA ASP A 297 -26.67 9.21 -24.44
C ASP A 297 -26.87 8.30 -23.22
N ALA A 298 -27.89 7.44 -23.28
CA ALA A 298 -28.25 6.56 -22.15
C ALA A 298 -27.11 5.61 -21.71
N THR A 299 -26.22 5.24 -22.62
CA THR A 299 -25.09 4.36 -22.33
C THR A 299 -24.05 5.10 -21.50
N THR A 300 -23.70 6.32 -21.91
CA THR A 300 -22.77 7.20 -21.18
C THR A 300 -23.32 7.56 -19.80
N GLN A 301 -24.61 7.85 -19.69
CA GLN A 301 -25.26 8.11 -18.38
C GLN A 301 -25.13 6.90 -17.44
N ARG A 302 -25.35 5.68 -17.92
CA ARG A 302 -25.20 4.45 -17.12
C ARG A 302 -23.74 4.25 -16.68
N LEU A 303 -22.78 4.48 -17.57
CA LEU A 303 -21.37 4.38 -17.27
C LEU A 303 -20.94 5.39 -16.19
N LEU A 304 -21.40 6.63 -16.29
CA LEU A 304 -21.16 7.66 -15.28
C LEU A 304 -21.81 7.32 -13.94
N ALA A 305 -23.05 6.87 -13.96
CA ALA A 305 -23.78 6.46 -12.76
C ALA A 305 -23.09 5.27 -12.06
N ARG A 306 -22.59 4.30 -12.80
CA ARG A 306 -21.85 3.14 -12.26
C ARG A 306 -20.48 3.54 -11.74
N GLY A 307 -19.72 4.32 -12.50
CA GLY A 307 -18.37 4.77 -12.11
C GLY A 307 -18.38 5.63 -10.85
N SER A 308 -19.39 6.49 -10.65
CA SER A 308 -19.54 7.25 -9.41
C SER A 308 -19.77 6.34 -8.20
N ARG A 309 -20.56 5.28 -8.33
CA ARG A 309 -20.81 4.30 -7.28
C ARG A 309 -19.57 3.45 -6.96
N LEU A 310 -18.83 3.01 -7.99
CA LEU A 310 -17.58 2.30 -7.80
C LEU A 310 -16.52 3.17 -7.13
N THR A 311 -16.46 4.47 -7.47
CA THR A 311 -15.57 5.42 -6.81
C THR A 311 -15.93 5.59 -5.34
N GLU A 312 -17.23 5.69 -5.01
CA GLU A 312 -17.70 5.77 -3.62
C GLU A 312 -17.41 4.48 -2.85
N LEU A 313 -17.61 3.32 -3.47
CA LEU A 313 -17.33 2.01 -2.88
C LEU A 313 -15.86 1.84 -2.49
N LEU A 314 -14.94 2.42 -3.27
CA LEU A 314 -13.50 2.32 -3.01
C LEU A 314 -13.02 3.28 -1.91
N LYS A 315 -13.85 4.22 -1.48
CA LYS A 315 -13.53 5.05 -0.31
C LYS A 315 -13.48 4.19 0.94
N GLN A 316 -12.57 4.55 1.82
CA GLN A 316 -12.36 3.82 3.08
C GLN A 316 -11.84 4.78 4.15
N PRO A 317 -12.41 4.77 5.38
CA PRO A 317 -11.89 5.58 6.47
C PRO A 317 -10.55 5.05 6.96
N GLN A 318 -9.78 5.91 7.62
CA GLN A 318 -8.53 5.52 8.29
C GLN A 318 -8.81 4.52 9.43
N PHE A 319 -7.82 3.71 9.74
CA PHE A 319 -7.86 2.71 10.82
C PHE A 319 -8.98 1.66 10.65
N SER A 320 -9.36 1.42 9.41
CA SER A 320 -10.43 0.47 9.08
C SER A 320 -10.03 -0.44 7.93
N PRO A 321 -8.87 -1.13 8.02
CA PRO A 321 -8.48 -2.07 6.99
C PRO A 321 -9.50 -3.22 6.91
N LEU A 322 -9.83 -3.66 5.70
CA LEU A 322 -10.72 -4.77 5.43
C LEU A 322 -9.91 -6.03 5.08
N LYS A 323 -10.38 -7.18 5.57
CA LYS A 323 -9.82 -8.47 5.20
C LYS A 323 -10.01 -8.76 3.71
N MET A 324 -9.12 -9.55 3.13
CA MET A 324 -9.16 -9.85 1.69
C MET A 324 -10.49 -10.45 1.23
N GLU A 325 -11.04 -11.40 1.98
CA GLU A 325 -12.35 -12.01 1.70
C GLU A 325 -13.50 -11.01 1.74
N GLU A 326 -13.45 -10.03 2.65
CA GLU A 326 -14.44 -8.97 2.75
C GLU A 326 -14.35 -7.98 1.58
N GLN A 327 -13.13 -7.62 1.18
CA GLN A 327 -12.91 -6.80 -0.01
C GLN A 327 -13.45 -7.48 -1.27
N VAL A 328 -13.19 -8.78 -1.43
CA VAL A 328 -13.69 -9.58 -2.56
C VAL A 328 -15.21 -9.51 -2.68
N VAL A 329 -15.92 -9.67 -1.57
CA VAL A 329 -17.39 -9.64 -1.56
C VAL A 329 -17.95 -8.26 -1.88
N VAL A 330 -17.36 -7.22 -1.30
CA VAL A 330 -17.77 -5.82 -1.54
C VAL A 330 -17.54 -5.44 -3.00
N ILE A 331 -16.37 -5.76 -3.55
CA ILE A 331 -16.05 -5.49 -4.95
C ILE A 331 -16.93 -6.30 -5.88
N TYR A 332 -17.22 -7.57 -5.54
CA TYR A 332 -18.17 -8.41 -6.28
C TYR A 332 -19.54 -7.75 -6.43
N ALA A 333 -20.07 -7.18 -5.34
CA ALA A 333 -21.34 -6.45 -5.38
C ALA A 333 -21.28 -5.24 -6.32
N GLY A 334 -20.21 -4.47 -6.27
CA GLY A 334 -20.01 -3.29 -7.13
C GLY A 334 -19.90 -3.67 -8.61
N VAL A 335 -19.03 -4.60 -8.95
CA VAL A 335 -18.72 -4.96 -10.35
C VAL A 335 -19.89 -5.68 -11.04
N ASN A 336 -20.70 -6.41 -10.29
CA ASN A 336 -21.87 -7.12 -10.85
C ASN A 336 -23.16 -6.26 -10.91
N GLY A 337 -23.08 -4.96 -10.61
CA GLY A 337 -24.19 -4.02 -10.84
C GLY A 337 -25.24 -4.00 -9.72
N TYR A 338 -24.99 -4.63 -8.58
CA TYR A 338 -25.93 -4.60 -7.45
C TYR A 338 -26.09 -3.23 -6.81
N LEU A 339 -25.16 -2.32 -7.09
CA LEU A 339 -25.19 -0.94 -6.61
C LEU A 339 -25.87 0.04 -7.57
N ASP A 340 -26.21 -0.38 -8.79
CA ASP A 340 -26.67 0.53 -9.84
C ASP A 340 -27.99 1.25 -9.48
N GLY A 341 -28.85 0.63 -8.66
CA GLY A 341 -30.09 1.22 -8.14
C GLY A 341 -29.95 1.99 -6.82
N ILE A 342 -28.76 1.99 -6.20
CA ILE A 342 -28.54 2.58 -4.88
C ILE A 342 -28.00 4.00 -5.02
N GLU A 343 -28.51 4.94 -4.22
CA GLU A 343 -27.99 6.30 -4.17
C GLU A 343 -26.53 6.32 -3.71
N VAL A 344 -25.71 7.17 -4.33
CA VAL A 344 -24.27 7.26 -4.03
C VAL A 344 -24.02 7.50 -2.53
N ALA A 345 -24.81 8.35 -1.89
CA ALA A 345 -24.68 8.64 -0.45
C ALA A 345 -24.94 7.43 0.46
N LYS A 346 -25.66 6.41 -0.02
CA LYS A 346 -26.01 5.20 0.73
C LYS A 346 -25.05 4.03 0.51
N ILE A 347 -24.07 4.15 -0.41
CA ILE A 347 -23.13 3.06 -0.75
C ILE A 347 -22.37 2.56 0.46
N ARG A 348 -21.91 3.47 1.32
CA ARG A 348 -21.18 3.09 2.53
C ARG A 348 -22.08 2.31 3.51
N ALA A 349 -23.31 2.76 3.72
CA ALA A 349 -24.26 2.04 4.57
C ALA A 349 -24.62 0.65 4.01
N TYR A 350 -24.72 0.55 2.67
CA TYR A 350 -24.89 -0.73 1.99
C TYR A 350 -23.71 -1.67 2.25
N GLU A 351 -22.47 -1.19 2.09
CA GLU A 351 -21.26 -1.98 2.35
C GLU A 351 -21.23 -2.48 3.80
N GLU A 352 -21.41 -1.59 4.76
CA GLU A 352 -21.40 -1.91 6.19
C GLU A 352 -22.47 -2.96 6.55
N GLY A 353 -23.69 -2.80 6.00
CA GLY A 353 -24.76 -3.74 6.23
C GLY A 353 -24.58 -5.10 5.55
N LEU A 354 -24.04 -5.12 4.32
CA LEU A 354 -23.69 -6.36 3.62
C LEU A 354 -22.63 -7.15 4.38
N LEU A 355 -21.57 -6.49 4.82
CA LEU A 355 -20.52 -7.11 5.63
C LEU A 355 -21.05 -7.60 6.97
N GLY A 356 -21.92 -6.82 7.62
CA GLY A 356 -22.60 -7.25 8.85
C GLY A 356 -23.46 -8.50 8.66
N LEU A 357 -24.20 -8.58 7.56
CA LEU A 357 -25.01 -9.76 7.20
C LEU A 357 -24.12 -10.99 6.98
N LEU A 358 -23.02 -10.84 6.23
CA LEU A 358 -22.13 -11.96 5.91
C LEU A 358 -21.41 -12.45 7.16
N ARG A 359 -20.89 -11.55 7.99
CA ARG A 359 -20.22 -11.91 9.26
C ARG A 359 -21.17 -12.63 10.24
N GLY A 360 -22.44 -12.19 10.29
CA GLY A 360 -23.41 -12.72 11.22
C GLY A 360 -24.16 -13.97 10.77
N LYS A 361 -24.56 -14.03 9.50
CA LYS A 361 -25.45 -15.12 9.01
C LYS A 361 -24.81 -16.03 7.98
N HIS A 362 -23.78 -15.59 7.29
CA HIS A 362 -23.11 -16.33 6.22
C HIS A 362 -21.58 -16.34 6.34
N PRO A 363 -21.01 -16.62 7.55
CA PRO A 363 -19.57 -16.65 7.73
C PRO A 363 -18.89 -17.72 6.87
N ASP A 364 -19.62 -18.77 6.48
CA ASP A 364 -19.15 -19.86 5.62
C ASP A 364 -18.64 -19.35 4.27
N ILE A 365 -19.25 -18.31 3.72
CA ILE A 365 -18.82 -17.69 2.45
C ILE A 365 -17.46 -17.01 2.62
N LEU A 366 -17.28 -16.21 3.67
CA LEU A 366 -16.01 -15.52 3.96
C LEU A 366 -14.91 -16.53 4.27
N ASP A 367 -15.21 -17.54 5.07
CA ASP A 367 -14.26 -18.59 5.46
C ASP A 367 -13.81 -19.43 4.26
N ASP A 368 -14.71 -19.73 3.32
CA ASP A 368 -14.35 -20.46 2.11
C ASP A 368 -13.41 -19.65 1.22
N VAL A 369 -13.70 -18.37 1.00
CA VAL A 369 -12.81 -17.47 0.25
C VAL A 369 -11.44 -17.34 0.93
N ARG A 370 -11.41 -17.22 2.27
CA ARG A 370 -10.16 -17.14 3.04
C ARG A 370 -9.32 -18.41 2.92
N LYS A 371 -9.94 -19.57 3.06
CA LYS A 371 -9.25 -20.89 3.04
C LYS A 371 -8.76 -21.27 1.66
N THR A 372 -9.57 -21.01 0.63
CA THR A 372 -9.25 -21.42 -0.75
C THR A 372 -8.44 -20.35 -1.51
N ASN A 373 -8.41 -19.11 -1.02
CA ASN A 373 -7.93 -17.94 -1.77
C ASN A 373 -8.59 -17.80 -3.16
N ASP A 374 -9.76 -18.40 -3.32
CA ASP A 374 -10.52 -18.41 -4.57
C ASP A 374 -12.01 -18.11 -4.31
N LEU A 375 -12.69 -17.62 -5.32
CA LEU A 375 -14.15 -17.54 -5.37
C LEU A 375 -14.62 -18.70 -6.26
N THR A 376 -14.88 -19.86 -5.64
CA THR A 376 -15.35 -21.06 -6.35
C THR A 376 -16.75 -20.82 -6.91
N ASP A 377 -17.16 -21.58 -7.92
CA ASP A 377 -18.50 -21.45 -8.51
C ASP A 377 -19.61 -21.70 -7.49
N ALA A 378 -19.40 -22.64 -6.56
CA ALA A 378 -20.32 -22.94 -5.48
C ALA A 378 -20.45 -21.73 -4.52
N THR A 379 -19.32 -21.13 -4.11
CA THR A 379 -19.29 -19.98 -3.21
C THR A 379 -19.82 -18.73 -3.90
N ALA A 380 -19.50 -18.54 -5.19
CA ALA A 380 -20.05 -17.46 -6.01
C ALA A 380 -21.59 -17.57 -6.15
N GLY A 381 -22.12 -18.79 -6.30
CA GLY A 381 -23.56 -19.02 -6.35
C GLY A 381 -24.27 -18.67 -5.03
N LYS A 382 -23.69 -19.05 -3.88
CA LYS A 382 -24.19 -18.66 -2.55
C LYS A 382 -24.12 -17.15 -2.36
N LEU A 383 -22.96 -16.54 -2.65
CA LEU A 383 -22.75 -15.10 -2.53
C LEU A 383 -23.76 -14.32 -3.37
N LYS A 384 -23.98 -14.75 -4.62
CA LYS A 384 -24.97 -14.14 -5.50
C LYS A 384 -26.35 -14.10 -4.83
N GLY A 385 -26.83 -15.23 -4.31
CA GLY A 385 -28.14 -15.29 -3.64
C GLY A 385 -28.25 -14.36 -2.44
N VAL A 386 -27.19 -14.27 -1.62
CA VAL A 386 -27.13 -13.38 -0.45
C VAL A 386 -27.16 -11.91 -0.88
N VAL A 387 -26.31 -11.53 -1.84
CA VAL A 387 -26.23 -10.14 -2.32
C VAL A 387 -27.54 -9.71 -2.99
N GLU A 388 -28.16 -10.56 -3.83
CA GLU A 388 -29.47 -10.28 -4.46
C GLU A 388 -30.57 -10.09 -3.41
N GLY A 389 -30.62 -10.97 -2.41
CA GLY A 389 -31.59 -10.87 -1.32
C GLY A 389 -31.41 -9.59 -0.51
N TYR A 390 -30.16 -9.28 -0.14
CA TYR A 390 -29.83 -8.07 0.61
C TYR A 390 -30.15 -6.79 -0.16
N THR A 391 -29.76 -6.72 -1.43
CA THR A 391 -30.01 -5.54 -2.28
C THR A 391 -31.49 -5.23 -2.39
N LYS A 392 -32.35 -6.24 -2.55
CA LYS A 392 -33.80 -6.06 -2.60
C LYS A 392 -34.41 -5.50 -1.31
N THR A 393 -33.80 -5.79 -0.17
CA THR A 393 -34.30 -5.33 1.14
C THR A 393 -33.70 -3.99 1.55
N PHE A 394 -32.59 -3.60 0.95
CA PHE A 394 -31.89 -2.34 1.25
C PHE A 394 -32.40 -1.17 0.42
N ALA A 395 -32.93 -1.39 -0.79
CA ALA A 395 -33.36 -0.39 -1.75
C ALA A 395 -34.62 0.38 -1.34
#